data_fa0a07e9fd73c672d1b9a2e4f14a8340
#
_entry.id   fa0a07e9fd73c672d1b9a2e4f14a8340
#
_cell.length_a   1.000
_cell.length_b   1.000
_cell.length_c   1.000
_cell.angle_alpha   90.00
_cell.angle_beta   90.00
_cell.angle_gamma   90.00
#
_symmetry.space_group_name_H-M   'P 1'
#
loop_
_entity.id
_entity.type
_entity.pdbx_description
1 polymer ?
#
loop_
_entity_poly.entity_id
_entity_poly.type
_entity_poly.pdbx_seq_one_letter_code
_entity_poly.pdbx_strand_id
1 'polypeptide(L)'
;FARKYTTMITEELQKLYQSYTGVPAENITELPSSGSNRRYFRLTGIEILIGVYGASIDENEAFLYMAGHFRKCGLPVPEVRIASEDKTYYLQEDLGDTLLFHAIEKGRATSVFSEEEKELLRKTIRLLPAIQFAGADGFDFSRCYPQPEFNQRSILWDLNYFKYCFLKATGMEFQEDKLEDDFQKMSDVLLRSSSATFMYRDFQSRNVMIKDGEPWFIDFQGGRKGPFYYDIASFLWQAKAKYPDSLRKELLQEYMEALRKYQPIDESYFYSQLRHFVLFRTLQVLGAYGFRGYFEKKPHFIQSVPYAIENLRELLKEEYPEYPYLCNVLRELTGLKQFTDDLKKRQLTVKVMSFAYKKGIPDDSTGNGGGYVFDCRAVNNPGKYERYKPFTGLDEPVITFLEEDGEILRFLDHVYALVDASVQRYMERGFSNLSVCFGCTGGQHRSVYSAQHLAEHLNQKFGVKVELVHREQNIEHTFEATI
;
A
#
# COMPACT_ATOMS: atom_id res chain seq x y z
N PHE A 1 27.16 13.20 11.01
CA PHE A 1 26.52 12.49 12.15
C PHE A 1 25.96 11.13 11.70
N ALA A 2 25.10 11.06 10.68
CA ALA A 2 24.45 9.80 10.26
C ALA A 2 25.45 8.68 9.87
N ARG A 3 26.50 9.01 9.10
CA ARG A 3 27.52 8.05 8.65
C ARG A 3 28.31 7.43 9.80
N LYS A 4 28.69 8.23 10.81
CA LYS A 4 29.40 7.75 12.01
C LYS A 4 28.52 6.84 12.88
N TYR A 5 27.24 7.15 12.96
CA TYR A 5 26.26 6.35 13.69
C TYR A 5 25.99 5.00 13.03
N THR A 6 25.89 4.96 11.70
CA THR A 6 25.77 3.69 10.95
C THR A 6 27.01 2.81 11.13
N THR A 7 28.22 3.39 11.10
CA THR A 7 29.47 2.64 11.32
C THR A 7 29.48 1.98 12.70
N MET A 8 29.07 2.68 13.74
CA MET A 8 28.99 2.12 15.09
C MET A 8 28.01 0.92 15.17
N ILE A 9 26.85 1.02 14.52
CA ILE A 9 25.87 -0.08 14.50
C ILE A 9 26.45 -1.30 13.76
N THR A 10 27.08 -1.10 12.61
CA THR A 10 27.67 -2.20 11.84
C THR A 10 28.82 -2.87 12.57
N GLU A 11 29.63 -2.12 13.33
CA GLU A 11 30.69 -2.68 14.16
C GLU A 11 30.14 -3.58 15.28
N GLU A 12 29.07 -3.17 15.95
CA GLU A 12 28.44 -3.99 16.98
C GLU A 12 27.76 -5.24 16.40
N LEU A 13 27.07 -5.12 15.27
CA LEU A 13 26.49 -6.27 14.54
C LEU A 13 27.57 -7.25 14.07
N GLN A 14 28.73 -6.74 13.63
CA GLN A 14 29.88 -7.56 13.24
C GLN A 14 30.42 -8.38 14.41
N LYS A 15 30.56 -7.75 15.59
CA LYS A 15 30.99 -8.45 16.82
C LYS A 15 29.98 -9.53 17.21
N LEU A 16 28.71 -9.21 17.15
CA LEU A 16 27.64 -10.15 17.47
C LEU A 16 27.60 -11.33 16.51
N TYR A 17 27.78 -11.09 15.22
CA TYR A 17 27.86 -12.12 14.19
C TYR A 17 29.08 -13.03 14.43
N GLN A 18 30.24 -12.46 14.69
CA GLN A 18 31.45 -13.23 15.00
C GLN A 18 31.33 -14.03 16.30
N SER A 19 30.67 -13.48 17.30
CA SER A 19 30.37 -14.21 18.55
C SER A 19 29.50 -15.44 18.32
N TYR A 20 28.56 -15.35 17.39
CA TYR A 20 27.65 -16.45 17.06
C TYR A 20 28.28 -17.48 16.10
N THR A 21 28.92 -17.04 15.02
CA THR A 21 29.45 -17.92 13.95
C THR A 21 30.90 -18.34 14.13
N GLY A 22 31.65 -17.66 15.00
CA GLY A 22 33.09 -17.84 15.18
C GLY A 22 33.95 -17.06 14.19
N VAL A 23 33.38 -16.50 13.13
CA VAL A 23 34.08 -15.71 12.09
C VAL A 23 33.34 -14.40 11.80
N PRO A 24 34.02 -13.36 11.32
CA PRO A 24 33.36 -12.12 10.95
C PRO A 24 32.48 -12.31 9.72
N ALA A 25 31.42 -11.50 9.59
CA ALA A 25 30.63 -11.41 8.38
C ALA A 25 31.47 -10.85 7.23
N GLU A 26 31.29 -11.36 6.03
CA GLU A 26 31.98 -10.91 4.81
C GLU A 26 31.45 -9.55 4.35
N ASN A 27 30.15 -9.32 4.49
CA ASN A 27 29.51 -8.06 4.11
C ASN A 27 28.32 -7.75 5.04
N ILE A 28 28.08 -6.43 5.27
CA ILE A 28 26.93 -5.92 6.01
C ILE A 28 26.27 -4.82 5.17
N THR A 29 25.04 -5.03 4.77
CA THR A 29 24.27 -4.10 3.94
C THR A 29 23.02 -3.66 4.68
N GLU A 30 22.81 -2.35 4.81
CA GLU A 30 21.57 -1.82 5.40
C GLU A 30 20.38 -2.05 4.47
N LEU A 31 19.29 -2.55 5.03
CA LEU A 31 18.04 -2.76 4.33
C LEU A 31 17.13 -1.51 4.43
N PRO A 32 16.32 -1.22 3.40
CA PRO A 32 15.35 -0.14 3.48
C PRO A 32 14.39 -0.32 4.65
N SER A 33 14.27 0.68 5.52
CA SER A 33 13.30 0.66 6.62
C SER A 33 12.01 1.39 6.21
N SER A 34 10.86 0.79 6.48
CA SER A 34 9.55 1.36 6.23
C SER A 34 8.87 1.76 7.55
N GLY A 35 9.19 2.94 8.07
CA GLY A 35 8.41 3.57 9.15
C GLY A 35 8.68 3.10 10.59
N SER A 36 9.57 2.14 10.82
CA SER A 36 10.05 1.73 12.14
C SER A 36 11.25 2.56 12.59
N ASN A 37 11.42 2.74 13.90
CA ASN A 37 12.64 3.28 14.48
C ASN A 37 13.78 2.24 14.54
N ARG A 38 13.50 0.99 14.17
CA ARG A 38 14.48 -0.08 14.03
C ARG A 38 15.22 0.02 12.73
N ARG A 39 16.48 -0.40 12.72
CA ARG A 39 17.31 -0.49 11.53
C ARG A 39 17.67 -1.95 11.29
N TYR A 40 17.60 -2.36 10.06
CA TYR A 40 17.80 -3.75 9.62
C TYR A 40 19.00 -3.82 8.70
N PHE A 41 19.83 -4.84 8.89
CA PHE A 41 21.05 -5.07 8.12
C PHE A 41 21.11 -6.53 7.71
N ARG A 42 21.43 -6.81 6.46
CA ARG A 42 21.75 -8.17 6.02
C ARG A 42 23.24 -8.42 6.18
N LEU A 43 23.58 -9.45 6.93
CA LEU A 43 24.96 -9.91 7.14
C LEU A 43 25.15 -11.18 6.32
N THR A 44 26.15 -11.20 5.45
CA THR A 44 26.52 -12.36 4.63
C THR A 44 27.84 -12.93 5.09
N GLY A 45 28.00 -14.24 5.02
CA GLY A 45 29.17 -15.00 5.44
C GLY A 45 28.83 -16.47 5.50
N ILE A 46 29.22 -17.19 6.58
CA ILE A 46 28.89 -18.61 6.77
C ILE A 46 27.38 -18.84 6.80
N GLU A 47 26.64 -17.94 7.43
CA GLU A 47 25.18 -17.93 7.45
C GLU A 47 24.69 -16.53 7.04
N ILE A 48 23.61 -16.44 6.28
CA ILE A 48 22.99 -15.16 5.96
C ILE A 48 21.97 -14.84 7.05
N LEU A 49 22.18 -13.72 7.75
CA LEU A 49 21.35 -13.31 8.89
C LEU A 49 20.90 -11.86 8.73
N ILE A 50 19.78 -11.56 9.37
CA ILE A 50 19.32 -10.18 9.56
C ILE A 50 19.78 -9.69 10.93
N GLY A 51 20.63 -8.67 10.94
CA GLY A 51 21.01 -7.91 12.13
C GLY A 51 20.01 -6.77 12.36
N VAL A 52 19.56 -6.63 13.56
CA VAL A 52 18.59 -5.59 13.95
C VAL A 52 19.20 -4.73 15.04
N TYR A 53 19.09 -3.43 14.86
CA TYR A 53 19.32 -2.42 15.89
C TYR A 53 17.99 -1.78 16.27
N GLY A 54 17.66 -1.78 17.58
CA GLY A 54 16.48 -1.12 18.13
C GLY A 54 16.83 -0.36 19.40
N ALA A 55 16.56 0.96 19.40
CA ALA A 55 16.86 1.81 20.55
C ALA A 55 15.91 1.58 21.76
N SER A 56 14.72 1.02 21.52
CA SER A 56 13.75 0.68 22.58
C SER A 56 14.04 -0.72 23.12
N ILE A 57 14.66 -0.81 24.29
CA ILE A 57 14.98 -2.09 24.95
C ILE A 57 13.71 -2.87 25.25
N ASP A 58 12.70 -2.23 25.84
CA ASP A 58 11.43 -2.88 26.19
C ASP A 58 10.75 -3.52 24.98
N GLU A 59 10.76 -2.82 23.84
CA GLU A 59 10.20 -3.35 22.58
C GLU A 59 11.03 -4.52 22.03
N ASN A 60 12.36 -4.45 22.15
CA ASN A 60 13.24 -5.55 21.74
C ASN A 60 13.06 -6.77 22.64
N GLU A 61 12.96 -6.59 23.94
CA GLU A 61 12.68 -7.69 24.90
C GLU A 61 11.34 -8.36 24.61
N ALA A 62 10.30 -7.57 24.31
CA ALA A 62 9.01 -8.12 23.89
C ALA A 62 9.14 -8.95 22.62
N PHE A 63 9.85 -8.44 21.59
CA PHE A 63 10.10 -9.18 20.35
C PHE A 63 10.85 -10.49 20.61
N LEU A 64 11.95 -10.44 21.35
CA LEU A 64 12.79 -11.61 21.63
C LEU A 64 11.99 -12.70 22.37
N TYR A 65 11.18 -12.31 23.34
CA TYR A 65 10.29 -13.22 24.06
C TYR A 65 9.24 -13.86 23.13
N MET A 66 8.54 -13.04 22.37
CA MET A 66 7.49 -13.49 21.43
C MET A 66 8.06 -14.42 20.37
N ALA A 67 9.17 -14.04 19.74
CA ALA A 67 9.83 -14.87 18.72
C ALA A 67 10.21 -16.27 19.25
N GLY A 68 10.81 -16.31 20.45
CA GLY A 68 11.18 -17.56 21.12
C GLY A 68 9.96 -18.41 21.47
N HIS A 69 8.89 -17.79 21.97
CA HIS A 69 7.64 -18.49 22.31
C HIS A 69 6.95 -19.04 21.06
N PHE A 70 6.76 -18.22 20.03
CA PHE A 70 6.09 -18.63 18.79
C PHE A 70 6.84 -19.74 18.05
N ARG A 71 8.16 -19.71 18.04
CA ARG A 71 8.98 -20.81 17.49
C ARG A 71 8.75 -22.13 18.24
N LYS A 72 8.65 -22.09 19.57
CA LYS A 72 8.31 -23.28 20.39
C LYS A 72 6.91 -23.81 20.07
N CYS A 73 5.97 -22.93 19.73
CA CYS A 73 4.62 -23.30 19.28
C CYS A 73 4.59 -23.80 17.82
N GLY A 74 5.72 -23.83 17.11
CA GLY A 74 5.80 -24.26 15.70
C GLY A 74 5.26 -23.22 14.70
N LEU A 75 5.13 -21.95 15.11
CA LEU A 75 4.64 -20.90 14.24
C LEU A 75 5.76 -20.36 13.33
N PRO A 76 5.44 -19.98 12.07
CA PRO A 76 6.42 -19.52 11.10
C PRO A 76 6.82 -18.04 11.36
N VAL A 77 7.72 -17.86 12.29
CA VAL A 77 8.34 -16.56 12.63
C VAL A 77 9.86 -16.68 12.56
N PRO A 78 10.63 -15.59 12.34
CA PRO A 78 12.09 -15.68 12.25
C PRO A 78 12.69 -16.19 13.55
N GLU A 79 13.64 -17.09 13.46
CA GLU A 79 14.38 -17.58 14.60
C GLU A 79 15.45 -16.56 15.01
N VAL A 80 15.45 -16.16 16.27
CA VAL A 80 16.52 -15.32 16.83
C VAL A 80 17.71 -16.21 17.17
N ARG A 81 18.89 -15.90 16.61
CA ARG A 81 20.11 -16.66 16.80
C ARG A 81 20.86 -16.23 18.06
N ILE A 82 21.01 -14.93 18.24
CA ILE A 82 21.70 -14.33 19.36
C ILE A 82 21.23 -12.91 19.58
N ALA A 83 21.28 -12.42 20.81
CA ALA A 83 21.04 -11.01 21.16
C ALA A 83 22.17 -10.48 22.02
N SER A 84 22.46 -9.17 21.95
CA SER A 84 23.39 -8.49 22.83
C SER A 84 22.90 -8.51 24.29
N GLU A 85 23.82 -8.34 25.24
CA GLU A 85 23.49 -8.33 26.68
C GLU A 85 22.47 -7.21 27.01
N ASP A 86 22.66 -6.04 26.41
CA ASP A 86 21.80 -4.86 26.61
C ASP A 86 20.51 -4.88 25.78
N LYS A 87 20.28 -5.94 24.97
CA LYS A 87 19.10 -6.13 24.11
C LYS A 87 18.89 -5.06 23.04
N THR A 88 19.89 -4.24 22.74
CA THR A 88 19.82 -3.24 21.66
C THR A 88 20.07 -3.84 20.27
N TYR A 89 20.82 -4.96 20.20
CA TYR A 89 21.14 -5.68 18.98
C TYR A 89 20.73 -7.14 19.05
N TYR A 90 20.28 -7.69 17.92
CA TYR A 90 20.08 -9.13 17.80
C TYR A 90 20.24 -9.58 16.34
N LEU A 91 20.54 -10.86 16.16
CA LEU A 91 20.59 -11.53 14.87
C LEU A 91 19.45 -12.51 14.75
N GLN A 92 18.78 -12.50 13.62
CA GLN A 92 17.68 -13.40 13.32
C GLN A 92 17.80 -14.00 11.92
N GLU A 93 17.05 -15.05 11.68
CA GLU A 93 16.90 -15.71 10.38
C GLU A 93 16.55 -14.72 9.28
N ASP A 94 17.20 -14.84 8.11
CA ASP A 94 16.82 -14.13 6.90
C ASP A 94 15.68 -14.87 6.18
N LEU A 95 14.57 -14.18 6.01
CA LEU A 95 13.38 -14.68 5.31
C LEU A 95 13.33 -14.30 3.83
N GLY A 96 14.40 -13.70 3.29
CA GLY A 96 14.46 -13.20 1.92
C GLY A 96 13.87 -11.79 1.77
N ASP A 97 13.45 -11.47 0.54
CA ASP A 97 13.06 -10.10 0.16
C ASP A 97 11.58 -9.96 -0.23
N THR A 98 10.83 -11.06 -0.27
CA THR A 98 9.46 -11.06 -0.78
C THR A 98 8.44 -10.84 0.34
N LEU A 99 7.83 -9.66 0.36
CA LEU A 99 6.64 -9.39 1.17
C LEU A 99 5.38 -9.89 0.45
N LEU A 100 4.41 -10.41 1.19
CA LEU A 100 3.09 -10.74 0.63
C LEU A 100 2.47 -9.54 -0.10
N PHE A 101 2.64 -8.33 0.44
CA PHE A 101 2.18 -7.09 -0.18
C PHE A 101 2.70 -6.90 -1.62
N HIS A 102 3.94 -7.27 -1.90
CA HIS A 102 4.53 -7.22 -3.24
C HIS A 102 4.15 -8.43 -4.09
N ALA A 103 4.07 -9.63 -3.46
CA ALA A 103 3.68 -10.85 -4.16
C ALA A 103 2.26 -10.79 -4.76
N ILE A 104 1.37 -9.94 -4.20
CA ILE A 104 0.00 -9.72 -4.69
C ILE A 104 -0.16 -8.35 -5.38
N GLU A 105 0.89 -7.79 -5.95
CA GLU A 105 0.88 -6.43 -6.51
C GLU A 105 -0.05 -6.31 -7.71
N LYS A 106 -0.11 -7.31 -8.58
CA LYS A 106 -0.97 -7.30 -9.77
C LYS A 106 -2.44 -7.27 -9.37
N GLY A 107 -2.85 -8.12 -8.43
CA GLY A 107 -4.21 -8.15 -7.90
C GLY A 107 -4.59 -6.83 -7.22
N ARG A 108 -3.68 -6.23 -6.45
CA ARG A 108 -3.91 -4.91 -5.81
C ARG A 108 -4.03 -3.77 -6.82
N ALA A 109 -3.30 -3.84 -7.94
CA ALA A 109 -3.35 -2.81 -8.97
C ALA A 109 -4.67 -2.86 -9.77
N THR A 110 -5.16 -4.07 -10.07
CA THR A 110 -6.32 -4.30 -10.96
C THR A 110 -7.61 -4.65 -10.23
N SER A 111 -7.56 -4.93 -8.93
CA SER A 111 -8.62 -5.54 -8.12
C SER A 111 -9.06 -6.94 -8.63
N VAL A 112 -8.26 -7.57 -9.50
CA VAL A 112 -8.45 -8.94 -10.00
C VAL A 112 -7.23 -9.76 -9.61
N PHE A 113 -7.44 -10.67 -8.65
CA PHE A 113 -6.37 -11.49 -8.07
C PHE A 113 -6.26 -12.83 -8.81
N SER A 114 -5.04 -13.24 -9.18
CA SER A 114 -4.78 -14.56 -9.75
C SER A 114 -4.97 -15.68 -8.71
N GLU A 115 -5.07 -16.94 -9.13
CA GLU A 115 -5.19 -18.05 -8.19
C GLU A 115 -3.93 -18.20 -7.32
N GLU A 116 -2.75 -17.90 -7.85
CA GLU A 116 -1.50 -17.91 -7.08
C GLU A 116 -1.52 -16.84 -5.98
N GLU A 117 -1.96 -15.63 -6.30
CA GLU A 117 -2.11 -14.55 -5.33
C GLU A 117 -3.15 -14.89 -4.25
N LYS A 118 -4.30 -15.45 -4.66
CA LYS A 118 -5.34 -15.90 -3.72
C LYS A 118 -4.84 -17.01 -2.81
N GLU A 119 -4.07 -17.98 -3.33
CA GLU A 119 -3.55 -19.07 -2.50
C GLU A 119 -2.56 -18.56 -1.45
N LEU A 120 -1.72 -17.58 -1.75
CA LEU A 120 -0.87 -16.93 -0.75
C LEU A 120 -1.70 -16.25 0.34
N LEU A 121 -2.80 -15.58 -0.04
CA LEU A 121 -3.73 -14.97 0.91
C LEU A 121 -4.44 -16.03 1.77
N ARG A 122 -4.94 -17.12 1.17
CA ARG A 122 -5.58 -18.23 1.88
C ARG A 122 -4.62 -18.87 2.90
N LYS A 123 -3.39 -19.20 2.48
CA LYS A 123 -2.35 -19.74 3.38
C LYS A 123 -2.10 -18.83 4.56
N THR A 124 -1.99 -17.52 4.31
CA THR A 124 -1.77 -16.52 5.37
C THR A 124 -2.94 -16.48 6.36
N ILE A 125 -4.17 -16.45 5.87
CA ILE A 125 -5.37 -16.37 6.69
C ILE A 125 -5.60 -17.67 7.49
N ARG A 126 -5.34 -18.83 6.93
CA ARG A 126 -5.47 -20.13 7.61
C ARG A 126 -4.53 -20.27 8.81
N LEU A 127 -3.39 -19.56 8.79
CA LEU A 127 -2.42 -19.57 9.90
C LEU A 127 -2.76 -18.59 11.03
N LEU A 128 -3.60 -17.59 10.77
CA LEU A 128 -3.92 -16.57 11.77
C LEU A 128 -4.53 -17.16 13.06
N PRO A 129 -5.52 -18.10 13.03
CA PRO A 129 -6.03 -18.71 14.24
C PRO A 129 -4.97 -19.48 15.05
N ALA A 130 -3.98 -20.08 14.41
CA ALA A 130 -2.87 -20.71 15.11
C ALA A 130 -2.04 -19.72 15.92
N ILE A 131 -1.75 -18.55 15.34
CA ILE A 131 -1.05 -17.45 16.04
C ILE A 131 -1.88 -16.97 17.23
N GLN A 132 -3.19 -16.81 17.02
CA GLN A 132 -4.09 -16.24 18.03
C GLN A 132 -4.32 -17.21 19.21
N PHE A 133 -4.48 -18.49 18.96
CA PHE A 133 -4.83 -19.49 19.96
C PHE A 133 -3.62 -20.30 20.43
N ALA A 134 -2.93 -21.00 19.54
CA ALA A 134 -1.73 -21.74 19.92
C ALA A 134 -0.59 -20.81 20.38
N GLY A 135 -0.47 -19.64 19.77
CA GLY A 135 0.47 -18.63 20.19
C GLY A 135 0.16 -18.02 21.56
N ALA A 136 -1.08 -18.08 22.03
CA ALA A 136 -1.48 -17.62 23.37
C ALA A 136 -1.29 -18.69 24.47
N ASP A 137 -1.16 -19.96 24.08
CA ASP A 137 -1.01 -21.04 25.05
C ASP A 137 0.33 -20.93 25.79
N GLY A 138 0.26 -20.82 27.13
CA GLY A 138 1.44 -20.62 27.97
C GLY A 138 2.17 -19.28 27.77
N PHE A 139 1.55 -18.32 27.07
CA PHE A 139 2.15 -17.02 26.80
C PHE A 139 2.01 -16.09 28.02
N ASP A 140 3.11 -15.45 28.43
CA ASP A 140 3.12 -14.44 29.47
C ASP A 140 2.84 -13.05 28.90
N PHE A 141 1.57 -12.62 28.95
CA PHE A 141 1.15 -11.32 28.43
C PHE A 141 1.73 -10.11 29.18
N SER A 142 2.28 -10.30 30.40
CA SER A 142 2.97 -9.22 31.11
C SER A 142 4.25 -8.75 30.39
N ARG A 143 4.76 -9.57 29.46
CA ARG A 143 5.94 -9.28 28.63
C ARG A 143 5.61 -8.45 27.38
N CYS A 144 4.32 -8.15 27.13
CA CYS A 144 3.90 -7.34 26.00
C CYS A 144 4.22 -5.85 26.20
N TYR A 145 4.61 -5.18 25.12
CA TYR A 145 4.90 -3.74 25.09
C TYR A 145 4.05 -3.05 24.02
N PRO A 146 3.55 -1.84 24.24
CA PRO A 146 3.57 -1.04 25.48
C PRO A 146 2.48 -1.41 26.49
N GLN A 147 1.61 -2.34 26.15
CA GLN A 147 0.45 -2.73 26.96
C GLN A 147 0.27 -4.26 26.94
N PRO A 148 -0.12 -4.89 28.05
CA PRO A 148 -0.32 -6.32 28.12
C PRO A 148 -1.61 -6.80 27.44
N GLU A 149 -2.61 -5.93 27.32
CA GLU A 149 -3.93 -6.31 26.81
C GLU A 149 -4.65 -5.20 26.07
N PHE A 150 -5.62 -5.60 25.24
CA PHE A 150 -6.58 -4.73 24.60
C PHE A 150 -7.71 -4.45 25.61
N ASN A 151 -7.71 -3.24 26.14
CA ASN A 151 -8.63 -2.79 27.18
C ASN A 151 -9.24 -1.43 26.82
N GLN A 152 -10.16 -0.95 27.66
CA GLN A 152 -10.82 0.33 27.48
C GLN A 152 -9.84 1.48 27.25
N ARG A 153 -8.74 1.52 28.01
CA ARG A 153 -7.72 2.57 27.86
C ARG A 153 -7.12 2.57 26.46
N SER A 154 -6.74 1.39 25.95
CA SER A 154 -6.15 1.29 24.61
C SER A 154 -7.14 1.62 23.50
N ILE A 155 -8.41 1.24 23.66
CA ILE A 155 -9.48 1.58 22.72
C ILE A 155 -9.72 3.10 22.68
N LEU A 156 -9.87 3.72 23.85
CA LEU A 156 -10.09 5.16 23.92
C LEU A 156 -8.88 5.96 23.44
N TRP A 157 -7.66 5.47 23.60
CA TRP A 157 -6.48 6.08 23.01
C TRP A 157 -6.56 6.10 21.48
N ASP A 158 -6.89 4.98 20.87
CA ASP A 158 -6.98 4.88 19.40
C ASP A 158 -8.14 5.77 18.87
N LEU A 159 -9.29 5.81 19.55
CA LEU A 159 -10.42 6.67 19.19
C LEU A 159 -10.10 8.17 19.37
N ASN A 160 -9.44 8.54 20.47
CA ASN A 160 -8.99 9.91 20.68
C ASN A 160 -7.88 10.31 19.70
N TYR A 161 -7.02 9.37 19.32
CA TYR A 161 -6.02 9.59 18.29
C TYR A 161 -6.69 9.90 16.94
N PHE A 162 -7.75 9.17 16.57
CA PHE A 162 -8.59 9.50 15.43
C PHE A 162 -9.21 10.89 15.57
N LYS A 163 -9.85 11.19 16.70
CA LYS A 163 -10.50 12.47 16.96
C LYS A 163 -9.55 13.66 16.79
N TYR A 164 -8.38 13.62 17.43
CA TYR A 164 -7.46 14.76 17.46
C TYR A 164 -6.57 14.84 16.22
N CYS A 165 -6.07 13.71 15.72
CA CYS A 165 -5.11 13.74 14.62
C CYS A 165 -5.78 13.74 13.24
N PHE A 166 -7.02 13.28 13.11
CA PHE A 166 -7.73 13.22 11.85
C PHE A 166 -9.00 14.08 11.83
N LEU A 167 -9.98 13.78 12.68
CA LEU A 167 -11.30 14.40 12.63
C LEU A 167 -11.21 15.93 12.82
N LYS A 168 -10.55 16.40 13.88
CA LYS A 168 -10.33 17.85 14.12
C LYS A 168 -9.47 18.51 13.03
N ALA A 169 -8.52 17.79 12.45
CA ALA A 169 -7.68 18.31 11.39
C ALA A 169 -8.44 18.58 10.09
N THR A 170 -9.64 18.01 9.89
CA THR A 170 -10.51 18.30 8.75
C THR A 170 -11.24 19.63 8.86
N GLY A 171 -11.23 20.27 10.04
CA GLY A 171 -11.98 21.49 10.32
C GLY A 171 -13.47 21.27 10.60
N MET A 172 -13.92 20.00 10.70
CA MET A 172 -15.32 19.70 10.98
C MET A 172 -15.68 19.97 12.44
N GLU A 173 -16.83 20.56 12.67
CA GLU A 173 -17.37 20.81 14.00
C GLU A 173 -18.25 19.62 14.47
N PHE A 174 -18.18 19.29 15.72
CA PHE A 174 -18.98 18.23 16.38
C PHE A 174 -19.10 18.49 17.88
N GLN A 175 -20.05 17.85 18.52
CA GLN A 175 -20.25 17.91 19.99
C GLN A 175 -19.38 16.85 20.66
N GLU A 176 -18.41 17.31 21.43
CA GLU A 176 -17.37 16.46 22.07
C GLU A 176 -17.98 15.44 23.04
N ASP A 177 -18.92 15.90 23.89
CA ASP A 177 -19.57 15.06 24.89
C ASP A 177 -20.34 13.88 24.25
N LYS A 178 -21.10 14.14 23.21
CA LYS A 178 -21.85 13.08 22.49
C LYS A 178 -20.91 12.11 21.78
N LEU A 179 -19.82 12.62 21.22
CA LEU A 179 -18.83 11.77 20.56
C LEU A 179 -18.11 10.88 21.58
N GLU A 180 -17.77 11.42 22.73
CA GLU A 180 -17.13 10.69 23.83
C GLU A 180 -18.08 9.62 24.41
N ASP A 181 -19.38 9.91 24.55
CA ASP A 181 -20.37 8.93 24.96
C ASP A 181 -20.43 7.73 23.99
N ASP A 182 -20.40 7.99 22.68
CA ASP A 182 -20.40 6.94 21.67
C ASP A 182 -19.06 6.18 21.60
N PHE A 183 -17.94 6.84 21.87
CA PHE A 183 -16.64 6.19 22.04
C PHE A 183 -16.65 5.21 23.23
N GLN A 184 -17.25 5.61 24.34
CA GLN A 184 -17.42 4.73 25.49
C GLN A 184 -18.26 3.50 25.14
N LYS A 185 -19.41 3.70 24.48
CA LYS A 185 -20.26 2.59 24.00
C LYS A 185 -19.53 1.66 23.04
N MET A 186 -18.73 2.21 22.11
CA MET A 186 -17.92 1.40 21.21
C MET A 186 -16.91 0.55 21.99
N SER A 187 -16.26 1.13 22.99
CA SER A 187 -15.36 0.38 23.88
C SER A 187 -16.07 -0.78 24.57
N ASP A 188 -17.28 -0.53 25.10
CA ASP A 188 -18.06 -1.57 25.78
C ASP A 188 -18.46 -2.69 24.81
N VAL A 189 -18.84 -2.35 23.58
CA VAL A 189 -19.20 -3.34 22.53
C VAL A 189 -17.98 -4.20 22.17
N LEU A 190 -16.82 -3.59 21.92
CA LEU A 190 -15.60 -4.30 21.54
C LEU A 190 -15.11 -5.24 22.66
N LEU A 191 -15.24 -4.82 23.92
CA LEU A 191 -14.80 -5.60 25.07
C LEU A 191 -15.74 -6.78 25.43
N ARG A 192 -16.99 -6.80 24.92
CA ARG A 192 -17.85 -7.99 25.03
C ARG A 192 -17.28 -9.22 24.36
N SER A 193 -16.49 -9.03 23.32
CA SER A 193 -15.82 -10.09 22.57
C SER A 193 -14.40 -10.36 23.06
N SER A 194 -14.07 -9.96 24.29
CA SER A 194 -12.73 -10.19 24.84
C SER A 194 -12.44 -11.68 24.93
N SER A 195 -11.27 -12.10 24.48
CA SER A 195 -10.80 -13.47 24.56
C SER A 195 -9.37 -13.52 25.07
N ALA A 196 -8.96 -14.67 25.59
CA ALA A 196 -7.60 -14.90 26.06
C ALA A 196 -6.64 -15.26 24.90
N THR A 197 -6.88 -14.69 23.73
CA THR A 197 -6.08 -14.93 22.52
C THR A 197 -4.97 -13.91 22.37
N PHE A 198 -3.95 -14.26 21.58
CA PHE A 198 -2.94 -13.30 21.16
C PHE A 198 -3.50 -12.43 20.03
N MET A 199 -3.55 -11.14 20.23
CA MET A 199 -3.90 -10.14 19.21
C MET A 199 -2.60 -9.58 18.63
N TYR A 200 -2.37 -9.84 17.34
CA TYR A 200 -1.15 -9.42 16.64
C TYR A 200 -1.04 -7.90 16.50
N ARG A 201 -2.19 -7.22 16.35
CA ARG A 201 -2.40 -5.79 16.18
C ARG A 201 -2.08 -5.27 14.78
N ASP A 202 -0.88 -5.48 14.29
CA ASP A 202 -0.46 -5.01 12.96
C ASP A 202 -0.41 -6.15 11.94
N PHE A 203 -1.42 -7.04 11.98
CA PHE A 203 -1.57 -8.12 11.04
C PHE A 203 -2.03 -7.59 9.67
N GLN A 204 -1.07 -7.46 8.77
CA GLN A 204 -1.28 -6.92 7.42
C GLN A 204 -0.25 -7.48 6.44
N SER A 205 -0.54 -7.41 5.14
CA SER A 205 0.28 -8.03 4.09
C SER A 205 1.73 -7.51 4.02
N ARG A 206 2.01 -6.33 4.59
CA ARG A 206 3.38 -5.78 4.73
C ARG A 206 4.20 -6.42 5.85
N ASN A 207 3.54 -7.14 6.74
CA ASN A 207 4.15 -7.82 7.88
C ASN A 207 4.14 -9.35 7.71
N VAL A 208 3.96 -9.80 6.46
CA VAL A 208 4.04 -11.20 6.06
C VAL A 208 5.10 -11.34 4.97
N MET A 209 6.12 -12.15 5.25
CA MET A 209 7.13 -12.56 4.27
C MET A 209 6.69 -13.84 3.57
N ILE A 210 7.08 -13.99 2.31
CA ILE A 210 6.88 -15.24 1.57
C ILE A 210 8.25 -15.88 1.35
N LYS A 211 8.46 -17.03 1.98
CA LYS A 211 9.67 -17.84 1.85
C LYS A 211 9.27 -19.24 1.36
N ASP A 212 9.82 -19.67 0.24
CA ASP A 212 9.52 -20.95 -0.40
C ASP A 212 8.01 -21.20 -0.64
N GLY A 213 7.28 -20.13 -1.00
CA GLY A 213 5.83 -20.17 -1.24
C GLY A 213 4.96 -20.27 0.03
N GLU A 214 5.57 -20.10 1.21
CA GLU A 214 4.88 -20.16 2.50
C GLU A 214 4.96 -18.82 3.25
N PRO A 215 3.89 -18.41 3.98
CA PRO A 215 3.88 -17.18 4.75
C PRO A 215 4.67 -17.31 6.05
N TRP A 216 5.44 -16.26 6.35
CA TRP A 216 6.19 -16.05 7.58
C TRP A 216 5.84 -14.70 8.19
N PHE A 217 5.72 -14.62 9.51
CA PHE A 217 5.19 -13.46 10.20
C PHE A 217 6.29 -12.66 10.88
N ILE A 218 6.26 -11.34 10.69
CA ILE A 218 7.21 -10.37 11.24
C ILE A 218 6.44 -9.18 11.85
N ASP A 219 7.12 -8.35 12.63
CA ASP A 219 6.55 -7.12 13.22
C ASP A 219 5.39 -7.37 14.21
N PHE A 220 5.50 -8.46 15.00
CA PHE A 220 4.48 -8.87 15.97
C PHE A 220 4.71 -8.33 17.38
N GLN A 221 5.77 -7.59 17.64
CA GLN A 221 6.15 -7.11 18.98
C GLN A 221 5.15 -6.13 19.62
N GLY A 222 4.28 -5.50 18.84
CA GLY A 222 3.16 -4.70 19.33
C GLY A 222 1.96 -5.52 19.79
N GLY A 223 2.04 -6.85 19.66
CA GLY A 223 0.97 -7.77 20.03
C GLY A 223 0.72 -7.83 21.53
N ARG A 224 -0.47 -8.29 21.89
CA ARG A 224 -0.96 -8.32 23.28
C ARG A 224 -2.14 -9.28 23.41
N LYS A 225 -2.63 -9.48 24.62
CA LYS A 225 -3.89 -10.18 24.84
C LYS A 225 -5.04 -9.39 24.24
N GLY A 226 -5.91 -10.02 23.48
CA GLY A 226 -7.07 -9.34 22.89
C GLY A 226 -7.95 -10.24 22.03
N PRO A 227 -9.04 -9.68 21.50
CA PRO A 227 -10.01 -10.43 20.72
C PRO A 227 -9.47 -10.78 19.31
N PHE A 228 -9.79 -11.97 18.86
CA PHE A 228 -9.33 -12.48 17.56
C PHE A 228 -9.95 -11.76 16.35
N TYR A 229 -11.06 -11.03 16.53
CA TYR A 229 -11.68 -10.24 15.45
C TYR A 229 -10.80 -9.12 14.92
N TYR A 230 -9.95 -8.54 15.78
CA TYR A 230 -9.16 -7.37 15.42
C TYR A 230 -8.22 -7.62 14.24
N ASP A 231 -7.51 -8.74 14.26
CA ASP A 231 -6.46 -9.03 13.27
C ASP A 231 -7.05 -9.34 11.90
N ILE A 232 -8.16 -10.11 11.84
CA ILE A 232 -8.83 -10.39 10.58
C ILE A 232 -9.47 -9.12 10.00
N ALA A 233 -10.01 -8.23 10.83
CA ALA A 233 -10.46 -6.91 10.41
C ALA A 233 -9.32 -6.06 9.86
N SER A 234 -8.16 -6.04 10.54
CA SER A 234 -6.97 -5.34 10.11
C SER A 234 -6.46 -5.82 8.76
N PHE A 235 -6.46 -7.14 8.53
CA PHE A 235 -5.95 -7.73 7.29
C PHE A 235 -6.88 -7.48 6.11
N LEU A 236 -8.17 -7.76 6.25
CA LEU A 236 -9.10 -7.74 5.11
C LEU A 236 -9.55 -6.33 4.70
N TRP A 237 -9.49 -5.35 5.60
CA TRP A 237 -9.86 -3.95 5.31
C TRP A 237 -8.64 -3.01 5.20
N GLN A 238 -7.46 -3.55 4.87
CA GLN A 238 -6.31 -2.72 4.53
C GLN A 238 -6.65 -1.77 3.38
N ALA A 239 -6.52 -0.47 3.60
CA ALA A 239 -6.92 0.54 2.62
C ALA A 239 -6.25 0.34 1.25
N LYS A 240 -4.95 0.05 1.23
CA LYS A 240 -4.18 -0.13 -0.03
C LYS A 240 -4.23 -1.54 -0.61
N ALA A 241 -4.79 -2.52 0.09
CA ALA A 241 -4.89 -3.88 -0.43
C ALA A 241 -5.98 -4.05 -1.48
N LYS A 242 -7.02 -3.20 -1.43
CA LYS A 242 -8.11 -3.14 -2.40
C LYS A 242 -8.77 -4.50 -2.65
N TYR A 243 -8.93 -5.31 -1.62
CA TYR A 243 -9.58 -6.61 -1.76
C TYR A 243 -11.05 -6.42 -2.16
N PRO A 244 -11.50 -7.02 -3.29
CA PRO A 244 -12.90 -7.03 -3.65
C PRO A 244 -13.74 -7.72 -2.58
N ASP A 245 -15.02 -7.35 -2.49
CA ASP A 245 -15.94 -7.91 -1.50
C ASP A 245 -16.07 -9.44 -1.61
N SER A 246 -16.06 -9.96 -2.83
CA SER A 246 -16.06 -11.41 -3.10
C SER A 246 -14.83 -12.10 -2.49
N LEU A 247 -13.64 -11.52 -2.66
CA LEU A 247 -12.40 -12.07 -2.09
C LEU A 247 -12.39 -11.95 -0.56
N ARG A 248 -12.87 -10.83 0.00
CA ARG A 248 -13.01 -10.71 1.46
C ARG A 248 -13.91 -11.79 2.05
N LYS A 249 -15.07 -12.07 1.42
CA LYS A 249 -15.98 -13.13 1.84
C LYS A 249 -15.32 -14.51 1.76
N GLU A 250 -14.61 -14.81 0.67
CA GLU A 250 -13.87 -16.05 0.51
C GLU A 250 -12.83 -16.22 1.64
N LEU A 251 -12.01 -15.21 1.88
CA LEU A 251 -10.96 -15.25 2.92
C LEU A 251 -11.56 -15.31 4.34
N LEU A 252 -12.72 -14.71 4.59
CA LEU A 252 -13.43 -14.86 5.86
C LEU A 252 -13.92 -16.29 6.09
N GLN A 253 -14.38 -17.00 5.06
CA GLN A 253 -14.73 -18.41 5.16
C GLN A 253 -13.51 -19.26 5.51
N GLU A 254 -12.39 -19.05 4.80
CA GLU A 254 -11.12 -19.72 5.11
C GLU A 254 -10.66 -19.49 6.57
N TYR A 255 -10.82 -18.24 7.05
CA TYR A 255 -10.51 -17.92 8.45
C TYR A 255 -11.43 -18.66 9.42
N MET A 256 -12.74 -18.63 9.20
CA MET A 256 -13.73 -19.30 10.07
C MET A 256 -13.53 -20.83 10.08
N GLU A 257 -13.21 -21.44 8.95
CA GLU A 257 -12.89 -22.87 8.89
C GLU A 257 -11.65 -23.22 9.71
N ALA A 258 -10.59 -22.41 9.60
CA ALA A 258 -9.40 -22.59 10.41
C ALA A 258 -9.66 -22.34 11.91
N LEU A 259 -10.50 -21.34 12.23
CA LEU A 259 -10.89 -20.96 13.58
C LEU A 259 -11.71 -22.05 14.29
N ARG A 260 -12.53 -22.80 13.55
CA ARG A 260 -13.34 -23.92 14.09
C ARG A 260 -12.49 -25.04 14.71
N LYS A 261 -11.20 -25.12 14.38
CA LYS A 261 -10.26 -26.06 15.04
C LYS A 261 -10.00 -25.69 16.49
N TYR A 262 -10.24 -24.46 16.88
CA TYR A 262 -9.95 -23.91 18.22
C TYR A 262 -11.22 -23.69 19.03
N GLN A 263 -12.32 -23.29 18.38
CA GLN A 263 -13.60 -23.04 19.04
C GLN A 263 -14.80 -23.18 18.10
N PRO A 264 -16.02 -23.48 18.60
CA PRO A 264 -17.24 -23.40 17.83
C PRO A 264 -17.50 -21.97 17.33
N ILE A 265 -18.04 -21.85 16.11
CA ILE A 265 -18.36 -20.55 15.50
C ILE A 265 -19.83 -20.52 15.11
N ASP A 266 -20.55 -19.57 15.66
CA ASP A 266 -21.81 -19.07 15.14
C ASP A 266 -21.50 -17.96 14.12
N GLU A 267 -21.74 -18.22 12.84
CA GLU A 267 -21.40 -17.29 11.77
C GLU A 267 -22.15 -15.97 11.86
N SER A 268 -23.44 -15.99 12.21
CA SER A 268 -24.24 -14.79 12.36
C SER A 268 -23.70 -13.89 13.47
N TYR A 269 -23.37 -14.49 14.61
CA TYR A 269 -22.76 -13.77 15.73
C TYR A 269 -21.35 -13.27 15.35
N PHE A 270 -20.56 -14.08 14.65
CA PHE A 270 -19.22 -13.70 14.19
C PHE A 270 -19.27 -12.43 13.32
N TYR A 271 -20.13 -12.40 12.30
CA TYR A 271 -20.26 -11.22 11.44
C TYR A 271 -20.82 -10.00 12.21
N SER A 272 -21.74 -10.21 13.12
CA SER A 272 -22.29 -9.13 13.95
C SER A 272 -21.24 -8.47 14.82
N GLN A 273 -20.25 -9.23 15.32
CA GLN A 273 -19.14 -8.69 16.10
C GLN A 273 -18.05 -8.09 15.20
N LEU A 274 -17.66 -8.79 14.14
CA LEU A 274 -16.58 -8.37 13.24
C LEU A 274 -16.79 -6.95 12.70
N ARG A 275 -18.02 -6.57 12.33
CA ARG A 275 -18.33 -5.24 11.79
C ARG A 275 -17.90 -4.09 12.73
N HIS A 276 -18.00 -4.27 14.03
CA HIS A 276 -17.58 -3.27 15.02
C HIS A 276 -16.07 -3.13 15.04
N PHE A 277 -15.34 -4.24 14.95
CA PHE A 277 -13.86 -4.23 14.85
C PHE A 277 -13.37 -3.62 13.54
N VAL A 278 -14.06 -3.86 12.44
CA VAL A 278 -13.75 -3.25 11.14
C VAL A 278 -13.92 -1.73 11.20
N LEU A 279 -15.02 -1.24 11.78
CA LEU A 279 -15.24 0.19 11.96
C LEU A 279 -14.17 0.80 12.88
N PHE A 280 -13.94 0.21 14.05
CA PHE A 280 -12.91 0.67 14.98
C PHE A 280 -11.52 0.73 14.33
N ARG A 281 -11.13 -0.35 13.62
CA ARG A 281 -9.83 -0.40 12.94
C ARG A 281 -9.70 0.65 11.84
N THR A 282 -10.80 0.95 11.14
CA THR A 282 -10.82 2.02 10.12
C THR A 282 -10.57 3.40 10.76
N LEU A 283 -11.19 3.69 11.91
CA LEU A 283 -10.96 4.93 12.65
C LEU A 283 -9.51 5.03 13.14
N GLN A 284 -8.97 3.96 13.70
CA GLN A 284 -7.59 3.90 14.15
C GLN A 284 -6.60 4.17 13.01
N VAL A 285 -6.83 3.58 11.84
CA VAL A 285 -6.00 3.82 10.63
C VAL A 285 -6.08 5.27 10.18
N LEU A 286 -7.28 5.87 10.17
CA LEU A 286 -7.46 7.29 9.83
C LEU A 286 -6.70 8.19 10.80
N GLY A 287 -6.73 7.88 12.10
CA GLY A 287 -5.93 8.59 13.11
C GLY A 287 -4.43 8.54 12.81
N ALA A 288 -3.92 7.35 12.48
CA ALA A 288 -2.52 7.18 12.10
C ALA A 288 -2.16 7.93 10.81
N TYR A 289 -3.05 7.91 9.81
CA TYR A 289 -2.86 8.66 8.57
C TYR A 289 -2.91 10.18 8.81
N GLY A 290 -3.79 10.65 9.69
CA GLY A 290 -3.86 12.05 10.10
C GLY A 290 -2.56 12.50 10.74
N PHE A 291 -2.08 11.78 11.75
CA PHE A 291 -0.83 12.13 12.43
C PHE A 291 0.36 12.14 11.46
N ARG A 292 0.60 11.01 10.78
CA ARG A 292 1.76 10.88 9.90
C ARG A 292 1.65 11.74 8.63
N GLY A 293 0.44 11.96 8.14
CA GLY A 293 0.18 12.78 6.95
C GLY A 293 0.18 14.28 7.25
N TYR A 294 -0.67 14.73 8.16
CA TYR A 294 -0.84 16.17 8.43
C TYR A 294 0.24 16.74 9.35
N PHE A 295 0.64 16.02 10.40
CA PHE A 295 1.61 16.49 11.38
C PHE A 295 3.06 16.16 11.00
N GLU A 296 3.37 14.91 10.66
CA GLU A 296 4.72 14.51 10.21
C GLU A 296 4.98 14.85 8.72
N LYS A 297 3.98 15.33 7.98
CA LYS A 297 4.06 15.72 6.57
C LYS A 297 4.59 14.62 5.63
N LYS A 298 4.21 13.35 5.89
CA LYS A 298 4.58 12.21 5.07
C LYS A 298 3.54 11.98 3.96
N PRO A 299 3.82 12.31 2.68
CA PRO A 299 2.80 12.36 1.61
C PRO A 299 2.09 11.03 1.36
N HIS A 300 2.78 9.91 1.49
CA HIS A 300 2.22 8.60 1.24
C HIS A 300 1.09 8.20 2.21
N PHE A 301 1.04 8.79 3.42
CA PHE A 301 -0.09 8.60 4.34
C PHE A 301 -1.30 9.42 3.90
N ILE A 302 -1.10 10.66 3.47
CA ILE A 302 -2.18 11.50 2.91
C ILE A 302 -2.81 10.81 1.70
N GLN A 303 -2.00 10.25 0.80
CA GLN A 303 -2.45 9.49 -0.36
C GLN A 303 -3.24 8.21 -0.01
N SER A 304 -3.13 7.73 1.23
CA SER A 304 -3.86 6.56 1.72
C SER A 304 -5.23 6.91 2.29
N VAL A 305 -5.44 8.15 2.73
CA VAL A 305 -6.68 8.63 3.34
C VAL A 305 -7.91 8.34 2.47
N PRO A 306 -7.92 8.65 1.16
CA PRO A 306 -9.08 8.43 0.34
C PRO A 306 -9.54 6.96 0.29
N TYR A 307 -8.63 5.98 0.31
CA TYR A 307 -9.00 4.55 0.34
C TYR A 307 -9.64 4.15 1.68
N ALA A 308 -9.16 4.74 2.79
CA ALA A 308 -9.77 4.52 4.10
C ALA A 308 -11.15 5.19 4.20
N ILE A 309 -11.33 6.36 3.62
CA ILE A 309 -12.63 7.05 3.52
C ILE A 309 -13.62 6.24 2.67
N GLU A 310 -13.18 5.60 1.59
CA GLU A 310 -14.03 4.73 0.79
C GLU A 310 -14.48 3.50 1.58
N ASN A 311 -13.56 2.82 2.27
CA ASN A 311 -13.92 1.74 3.18
C ASN A 311 -14.94 2.21 4.23
N LEU A 312 -14.77 3.42 4.77
CA LEU A 312 -15.70 3.99 5.75
C LEU A 312 -17.09 4.24 5.15
N ARG A 313 -17.18 4.74 3.91
CA ARG A 313 -18.46 4.90 3.20
C ARG A 313 -19.20 3.56 3.06
N GLU A 314 -18.50 2.52 2.66
CA GLU A 314 -19.08 1.18 2.52
C GLU A 314 -19.59 0.65 3.87
N LEU A 315 -18.82 0.81 4.93
CA LEU A 315 -19.23 0.40 6.28
C LEU A 315 -20.46 1.13 6.79
N LEU A 316 -20.59 2.42 6.47
CA LEU A 316 -21.71 3.26 6.91
C LEU A 316 -23.01 3.06 6.12
N LYS A 317 -23.03 2.18 5.11
CA LYS A 317 -24.27 1.69 4.49
C LYS A 317 -25.07 0.83 5.47
N GLU A 318 -24.40 0.21 6.43
CA GLU A 318 -25.05 -0.51 7.54
C GLU A 318 -25.31 0.42 8.72
N GLU A 319 -26.36 0.11 9.48
CA GLU A 319 -26.73 0.85 10.68
C GLU A 319 -25.93 0.33 11.89
N TYR A 320 -25.47 1.27 12.74
CA TYR A 320 -24.83 1.00 14.03
C TYR A 320 -25.63 1.69 15.14
N PRO A 321 -26.74 1.06 15.61
CA PRO A 321 -27.62 1.69 16.58
C PRO A 321 -26.96 1.94 17.93
N GLU A 322 -25.83 1.29 18.20
CA GLU A 322 -25.07 1.42 19.46
C GLU A 322 -24.44 2.80 19.61
N TYR A 323 -24.02 3.44 18.49
CA TYR A 323 -23.33 4.74 18.49
C TYR A 323 -23.80 5.64 17.33
N PRO A 324 -25.06 6.11 17.42
CA PRO A 324 -25.70 6.84 16.33
C PRO A 324 -25.04 8.22 16.06
N TYR A 325 -24.57 8.92 17.11
CA TYR A 325 -23.94 10.21 16.94
C TYR A 325 -22.61 10.09 16.20
N LEU A 326 -21.77 9.14 16.58
CA LEU A 326 -20.53 8.85 15.87
C LEU A 326 -20.81 8.57 14.38
N CYS A 327 -21.79 7.72 14.07
CA CYS A 327 -22.12 7.40 12.67
C CYS A 327 -22.59 8.62 11.88
N ASN A 328 -23.32 9.56 12.47
CA ASN A 328 -23.70 10.81 11.81
C ASN A 328 -22.45 11.67 11.52
N VAL A 329 -21.57 11.83 12.50
CA VAL A 329 -20.30 12.55 12.33
C VAL A 329 -19.47 11.92 11.21
N LEU A 330 -19.41 10.59 11.15
CA LEU A 330 -18.64 9.87 10.12
C LEU A 330 -19.28 10.00 8.71
N ARG A 331 -20.62 10.04 8.60
CA ARG A 331 -21.29 10.30 7.32
C ARG A 331 -21.00 11.72 6.83
N GLU A 332 -21.06 12.73 7.71
CA GLU A 332 -20.67 14.09 7.38
C GLU A 332 -19.19 14.17 6.96
N LEU A 333 -18.31 13.52 7.70
CA LEU A 333 -16.88 13.42 7.37
C LEU A 333 -16.65 12.90 5.95
N THR A 334 -17.28 11.78 5.59
CA THR A 334 -17.14 11.18 4.26
C THR A 334 -17.73 12.05 3.14
N GLY A 335 -18.64 12.95 3.46
CA GLY A 335 -19.27 13.91 2.54
C GLY A 335 -18.47 15.22 2.33
N LEU A 336 -17.39 15.45 3.07
CA LEU A 336 -16.59 16.66 2.91
C LEU A 336 -16.02 16.78 1.50
N LYS A 337 -16.03 18.01 0.94
CA LYS A 337 -15.52 18.28 -0.41
C LYS A 337 -14.11 17.76 -0.64
N GLN A 338 -13.22 17.90 0.33
CA GLN A 338 -11.85 17.41 0.24
C GLN A 338 -11.76 15.88 0.00
N PHE A 339 -12.78 15.11 0.37
CA PHE A 339 -12.82 13.65 0.16
C PHE A 339 -13.71 13.23 -1.02
N THR A 340 -14.64 14.10 -1.47
CA THR A 340 -15.49 13.85 -2.64
C THR A 340 -14.84 14.34 -3.93
N ASP A 341 -14.13 15.46 -3.89
CA ASP A 341 -13.37 15.98 -5.04
C ASP A 341 -12.16 15.09 -5.38
N ASP A 342 -11.57 14.45 -4.38
CA ASP A 342 -10.48 13.49 -4.58
C ASP A 342 -10.94 12.22 -5.33
N LEU A 343 -12.19 11.83 -5.23
CA LEU A 343 -12.73 10.73 -6.06
C LEU A 343 -12.76 11.11 -7.55
N LYS A 344 -13.04 12.37 -7.86
CA LYS A 344 -13.00 12.89 -9.23
C LYS A 344 -11.56 13.13 -9.73
N LYS A 345 -10.63 13.51 -8.82
CA LYS A 345 -9.22 13.75 -9.14
C LYS A 345 -8.36 12.49 -9.23
N ARG A 346 -8.87 11.31 -8.86
CA ARG A 346 -8.10 10.05 -8.88
C ARG A 346 -7.98 9.42 -10.25
N GLN A 347 -8.75 9.89 -11.20
CA GLN A 347 -8.65 9.42 -12.56
C GLN A 347 -7.51 10.17 -13.23
N LEU A 348 -6.39 9.47 -13.45
CA LEU A 348 -5.29 10.05 -14.22
C LEU A 348 -5.80 10.41 -15.62
N THR A 349 -5.66 11.67 -15.99
CA THR A 349 -5.85 12.15 -17.35
C THR A 349 -4.48 12.31 -18.00
N VAL A 350 -4.23 11.60 -19.07
CA VAL A 350 -3.02 11.77 -19.87
C VAL A 350 -3.35 12.66 -21.07
N LYS A 351 -2.72 13.83 -21.13
CA LYS A 351 -2.87 14.75 -22.27
C LYS A 351 -1.78 14.43 -23.29
N VAL A 352 -2.17 13.93 -24.44
CA VAL A 352 -1.26 13.57 -25.54
C VAL A 352 -1.43 14.59 -26.66
N MET A 353 -0.33 15.24 -27.07
CA MET A 353 -0.40 16.31 -28.09
C MET A 353 0.60 16.10 -29.23
N SER A 354 0.19 16.35 -30.46
CA SER A 354 1.10 16.55 -31.58
C SER A 354 1.28 18.02 -31.93
N PHE A 355 2.51 18.42 -32.25
CA PHE A 355 2.82 19.84 -32.53
C PHE A 355 3.93 20.02 -33.58
N ALA A 356 4.00 21.24 -34.13
CA ALA A 356 5.09 21.70 -35.00
C ALA A 356 6.14 22.45 -34.20
N TYR A 357 7.41 22.05 -34.26
CA TYR A 357 8.50 22.81 -33.62
C TYR A 357 8.59 24.25 -34.14
N LYS A 358 8.22 24.51 -35.38
CA LYS A 358 8.15 25.87 -35.96
C LYS A 358 7.20 26.81 -35.19
N LYS A 359 6.21 26.26 -34.50
CA LYS A 359 5.23 27.02 -33.71
C LYS A 359 5.45 26.97 -32.20
N GLY A 360 6.56 26.37 -31.78
CA GLY A 360 6.92 26.22 -30.37
C GLY A 360 6.32 24.98 -29.70
N ILE A 361 6.92 24.59 -28.59
CA ILE A 361 6.46 23.51 -27.72
C ILE A 361 5.17 23.98 -27.03
N PRO A 362 4.13 23.12 -26.94
CA PRO A 362 2.92 23.44 -26.21
C PRO A 362 3.17 23.71 -24.73
N ASP A 363 2.49 24.71 -24.17
CA ASP A 363 2.53 24.99 -22.75
C ASP A 363 1.72 23.95 -21.95
N ASP A 364 2.18 23.64 -20.73
CA ASP A 364 1.43 22.80 -19.80
C ASP A 364 0.33 23.62 -19.10
N SER A 365 -0.90 23.41 -19.55
CA SER A 365 -2.08 24.08 -18.96
C SER A 365 -2.51 23.51 -17.59
N THR A 366 -1.88 22.42 -17.13
CA THR A 366 -2.25 21.77 -15.85
C THR A 366 -1.61 22.43 -14.63
N GLY A 367 -0.60 23.28 -14.85
CA GLY A 367 0.18 23.91 -13.78
C GLY A 367 1.17 22.99 -13.09
N ASN A 368 1.37 21.75 -13.57
CA ASN A 368 2.30 20.77 -13.00
C ASN A 368 3.75 20.93 -13.49
N GLY A 369 3.99 21.87 -14.41
CA GLY A 369 5.34 22.23 -14.83
C GLY A 369 5.94 21.35 -15.91
N GLY A 370 5.14 20.59 -16.68
CA GLY A 370 5.62 19.87 -17.84
C GLY A 370 5.27 18.39 -17.91
N GLY A 371 6.02 17.68 -18.74
CA GLY A 371 5.83 16.26 -19.03
C GLY A 371 6.85 15.81 -20.07
N TYR A 372 6.53 14.79 -20.85
CA TYR A 372 7.39 14.34 -21.92
C TYR A 372 7.25 15.19 -23.18
N VAL A 373 8.37 15.50 -23.82
CA VAL A 373 8.41 16.10 -25.15
C VAL A 373 9.32 15.23 -26.04
N PHE A 374 8.73 14.47 -26.94
CA PHE A 374 9.45 13.58 -27.84
C PHE A 374 9.67 14.24 -29.21
N ASP A 375 10.90 14.17 -29.70
CA ASP A 375 11.28 14.71 -30.99
C ASP A 375 11.23 13.61 -32.07
N CYS A 376 10.22 13.69 -32.95
CA CYS A 376 10.04 12.74 -34.04
C CYS A 376 10.85 13.08 -35.31
N ARG A 377 11.74 14.12 -35.29
CA ARG A 377 12.46 14.58 -36.48
C ARG A 377 13.51 13.59 -36.98
N ALA A 378 14.02 12.74 -36.07
CA ALA A 378 14.97 11.69 -36.46
C ALA A 378 14.35 10.57 -37.30
N VAL A 379 13.04 10.33 -37.18
CA VAL A 379 12.32 9.32 -37.98
C VAL A 379 12.16 9.77 -39.42
N ASN A 380 12.13 8.83 -40.37
CA ASN A 380 11.98 9.09 -41.78
C ASN A 380 10.76 10.00 -42.09
N ASN A 381 10.96 10.95 -42.99
CA ASN A 381 10.01 12.05 -43.19
C ASN A 381 9.19 11.91 -44.49
N PRO A 382 7.90 11.53 -44.41
CA PRO A 382 7.04 11.48 -45.63
C PRO A 382 6.89 12.85 -46.29
N GLY A 383 6.97 13.94 -45.55
CA GLY A 383 6.87 15.30 -46.08
C GLY A 383 7.97 15.73 -47.07
N LYS A 384 9.01 14.93 -47.27
CA LYS A 384 10.00 15.08 -48.34
C LYS A 384 9.44 14.77 -49.72
N TYR A 385 8.35 14.02 -49.81
CA TYR A 385 7.77 13.52 -51.05
C TYR A 385 6.44 14.22 -51.36
N GLU A 386 6.29 14.81 -52.52
CA GLU A 386 5.11 15.57 -52.95
C GLU A 386 3.79 14.78 -52.76
N ARG A 387 3.83 13.47 -53.04
CA ARG A 387 2.66 12.58 -52.95
C ARG A 387 2.06 12.48 -51.52
N TYR A 388 2.83 12.78 -50.46
CA TYR A 388 2.35 12.69 -49.07
C TYR A 388 2.03 14.04 -48.46
N LYS A 389 2.38 15.16 -49.08
CA LYS A 389 2.12 16.52 -48.54
C LYS A 389 0.64 16.84 -48.26
N PRO A 390 -0.32 16.32 -49.07
CA PRO A 390 -1.75 16.56 -48.79
C PRO A 390 -2.30 15.79 -47.60
N PHE A 391 -1.60 14.76 -47.13
CA PHE A 391 -2.05 13.84 -46.12
C PHE A 391 -1.44 14.15 -44.73
N THR A 392 -2.03 13.57 -43.69
CA THR A 392 -1.57 13.68 -42.31
C THR A 392 -1.09 12.29 -41.81
N GLY A 393 -0.60 12.24 -40.56
CA GLY A 393 -0.26 10.97 -39.89
C GLY A 393 -1.45 10.07 -39.57
N LEU A 394 -2.68 10.51 -39.86
CA LEU A 394 -3.91 9.71 -39.71
C LEU A 394 -4.36 9.05 -41.02
N ASP A 395 -3.72 9.41 -42.13
CA ASP A 395 -4.13 8.93 -43.44
C ASP A 395 -3.32 7.71 -43.87
N GLU A 396 -4.00 6.70 -44.44
CA GLU A 396 -3.44 5.40 -44.81
C GLU A 396 -2.14 5.46 -45.63
N PRO A 397 -1.99 6.35 -46.65
CA PRO A 397 -0.74 6.43 -47.41
C PRO A 397 0.47 6.84 -46.57
N VAL A 398 0.26 7.67 -45.53
CA VAL A 398 1.31 8.12 -44.63
C VAL A 398 1.59 7.07 -43.56
N ILE A 399 0.56 6.42 -43.03
CA ILE A 399 0.68 5.31 -42.08
C ILE A 399 1.53 4.20 -42.71
N THR A 400 1.15 3.71 -43.89
CA THR A 400 1.90 2.68 -44.62
C THR A 400 3.37 3.07 -44.83
N PHE A 401 3.63 4.30 -45.27
CA PHE A 401 5.01 4.79 -45.45
C PHE A 401 5.83 4.77 -44.14
N LEU A 402 5.22 5.18 -43.02
CA LEU A 402 5.90 5.25 -41.74
C LEU A 402 6.18 3.87 -41.14
N GLU A 403 5.31 2.89 -41.40
CA GLU A 403 5.41 1.53 -40.88
C GLU A 403 6.35 0.65 -41.70
N GLU A 404 6.41 0.84 -43.05
CA GLU A 404 7.19 -0.01 -43.96
C GLU A 404 8.69 -0.04 -43.62
N ASP A 405 9.29 1.07 -43.18
CA ASP A 405 10.71 1.11 -42.80
C ASP A 405 10.99 0.74 -41.33
N GLY A 406 9.94 0.67 -40.52
CA GLY A 406 9.98 0.28 -39.11
C GLY A 406 10.66 1.27 -38.16
N GLU A 407 11.14 2.43 -38.60
CA GLU A 407 11.79 3.42 -37.74
C GLU A 407 10.83 4.00 -36.73
N ILE A 408 9.60 4.34 -37.13
CA ILE A 408 8.58 4.90 -36.24
C ILE A 408 8.11 3.87 -35.24
N LEU A 409 8.06 2.60 -35.58
CA LEU A 409 7.64 1.52 -34.72
C LEU A 409 8.68 1.34 -33.60
N ARG A 410 9.97 1.27 -33.94
CA ARG A 410 11.06 1.22 -32.94
C ARG A 410 11.09 2.44 -32.02
N PHE A 411 10.83 3.62 -32.57
CA PHE A 411 10.71 4.85 -31.79
C PHE A 411 9.57 4.75 -30.77
N LEU A 412 8.39 4.30 -31.20
CA LEU A 412 7.24 4.13 -30.32
C LEU A 412 7.43 3.05 -29.25
N ASP A 413 8.13 1.96 -29.54
CA ASP A 413 8.46 0.95 -28.54
C ASP A 413 9.23 1.54 -27.35
N HIS A 414 10.20 2.41 -27.63
CA HIS A 414 10.94 3.11 -26.58
C HIS A 414 10.07 4.13 -25.83
N VAL A 415 9.22 4.84 -26.54
CA VAL A 415 8.27 5.80 -25.94
C VAL A 415 7.30 5.06 -25.02
N TYR A 416 6.74 3.94 -25.46
CA TYR A 416 5.83 3.10 -24.65
C TYR A 416 6.51 2.64 -23.38
N ALA A 417 7.73 2.15 -23.44
CA ALA A 417 8.47 1.71 -22.25
C ALA A 417 8.62 2.82 -21.21
N LEU A 418 8.94 4.05 -21.64
CA LEU A 418 9.11 5.20 -20.75
C LEU A 418 7.79 5.71 -20.18
N VAL A 419 6.79 5.87 -21.06
CA VAL A 419 5.50 6.48 -20.67
C VAL A 419 4.68 5.51 -19.84
N ASP A 420 4.67 4.21 -20.18
CA ASP A 420 3.97 3.16 -19.41
C ASP A 420 4.47 3.11 -17.95
N ALA A 421 5.78 3.14 -17.76
CA ALA A 421 6.36 3.17 -16.41
C ALA A 421 5.89 4.39 -15.61
N SER A 422 5.76 5.55 -16.27
CA SER A 422 5.28 6.77 -15.63
C SER A 422 3.78 6.74 -15.36
N VAL A 423 2.97 6.27 -16.31
CA VAL A 423 1.52 6.11 -16.14
C VAL A 423 1.22 5.17 -14.98
N GLN A 424 1.87 3.99 -14.97
CA GLN A 424 1.76 3.04 -13.87
C GLN A 424 2.06 3.71 -12.52
N ARG A 425 3.19 4.43 -12.45
CA ARG A 425 3.61 5.08 -11.22
C ARG A 425 2.73 6.25 -10.80
N TYR A 426 2.19 6.99 -11.77
CA TYR A 426 1.26 8.10 -11.54
C TYR A 426 -0.08 7.60 -11.01
N MET A 427 -0.60 6.49 -11.56
CA MET A 427 -1.79 5.81 -11.05
C MET A 427 -1.59 5.34 -9.61
N GLU A 428 -0.46 4.68 -9.30
CA GLU A 428 -0.12 4.22 -7.95
C GLU A 428 -0.02 5.37 -6.94
N ARG A 429 0.48 6.53 -7.39
CA ARG A 429 0.64 7.72 -6.55
C ARG A 429 -0.60 8.60 -6.49
N GLY A 430 -1.63 8.32 -7.28
CA GLY A 430 -2.84 9.13 -7.34
C GLY A 430 -2.63 10.50 -7.98
N PHE A 431 -1.69 10.62 -8.93
CA PHE A 431 -1.52 11.84 -9.71
C PHE A 431 -2.67 11.97 -10.71
N SER A 432 -3.11 13.20 -10.94
CA SER A 432 -4.29 13.47 -11.78
C SER A 432 -3.95 13.80 -13.23
N ASN A 433 -2.71 14.21 -13.53
CA ASN A 433 -2.33 14.67 -14.86
C ASN A 433 -0.93 14.21 -15.26
N LEU A 434 -0.80 13.83 -16.54
CA LEU A 434 0.48 13.60 -17.21
C LEU A 434 0.38 14.20 -18.61
N SER A 435 1.39 14.96 -19.05
CA SER A 435 1.46 15.53 -20.38
C SER A 435 2.50 14.82 -21.23
N VAL A 436 2.17 14.46 -22.47
CA VAL A 436 3.09 13.84 -23.44
C VAL A 436 2.92 14.52 -24.80
N CYS A 437 3.97 15.17 -25.27
CA CYS A 437 3.96 15.90 -26.53
C CYS A 437 4.88 15.27 -27.56
N PHE A 438 4.43 15.21 -28.81
CA PHE A 438 5.21 14.76 -29.95
C PHE A 438 5.43 15.91 -30.94
N GLY A 439 6.69 16.21 -31.22
CA GLY A 439 7.05 17.29 -32.13
C GLY A 439 7.70 16.77 -33.41
N CYS A 440 7.26 17.31 -34.57
CA CYS A 440 8.03 17.21 -35.81
C CYS A 440 8.15 18.58 -36.45
N THR A 441 8.80 18.69 -37.64
CA THR A 441 9.05 20.01 -38.24
C THR A 441 7.77 20.77 -38.57
N GLY A 442 6.78 20.10 -39.16
CA GLY A 442 5.51 20.72 -39.59
C GLY A 442 4.29 20.30 -38.76
N GLY A 443 4.44 19.41 -37.78
CA GLY A 443 3.30 18.94 -36.98
C GLY A 443 2.23 18.17 -37.72
N GLN A 444 2.55 17.56 -38.89
CA GLN A 444 1.54 17.01 -39.82
C GLN A 444 1.56 15.48 -39.92
N HIS A 445 2.74 14.84 -39.96
CA HIS A 445 2.87 13.41 -40.23
C HIS A 445 3.32 12.62 -39.02
N ARG A 446 4.63 12.57 -38.73
CA ARG A 446 5.27 11.74 -37.71
C ARG A 446 4.75 11.99 -36.29
N SER A 447 4.61 13.27 -35.91
CA SER A 447 4.07 13.65 -34.61
C SER A 447 2.61 13.29 -34.44
N VAL A 448 1.81 13.43 -35.49
CA VAL A 448 0.39 13.06 -35.50
C VAL A 448 0.22 11.55 -35.35
N TYR A 449 0.93 10.77 -36.14
CA TYR A 449 0.96 9.31 -36.02
C TYR A 449 1.35 8.86 -34.63
N SER A 450 2.48 9.39 -34.11
CA SER A 450 2.97 8.98 -32.78
C SER A 450 2.02 9.34 -31.65
N ALA A 451 1.41 10.52 -31.68
CA ALA A 451 0.46 10.94 -30.65
C ALA A 451 -0.83 10.10 -30.68
N GLN A 452 -1.36 9.79 -31.86
CA GLN A 452 -2.53 8.93 -32.03
C GLN A 452 -2.29 7.55 -31.41
N HIS A 453 -1.21 6.89 -31.82
CA HIS A 453 -0.89 5.53 -31.36
C HIS A 453 -0.58 5.46 -29.86
N LEU A 454 0.08 6.47 -29.30
CA LEU A 454 0.28 6.50 -27.84
C LEU A 454 -1.05 6.68 -27.09
N ALA A 455 -1.94 7.54 -27.58
CA ALA A 455 -3.23 7.78 -26.94
C ALA A 455 -4.08 6.50 -26.89
N GLU A 456 -4.17 5.78 -28.00
CA GLU A 456 -4.86 4.49 -28.09
C GLU A 456 -4.22 3.44 -27.18
N HIS A 457 -2.88 3.32 -27.22
CA HIS A 457 -2.13 2.39 -26.39
C HIS A 457 -2.40 2.60 -24.89
N LEU A 458 -2.34 3.86 -24.41
CA LEU A 458 -2.53 4.15 -22.99
C LEU A 458 -3.96 3.90 -22.52
N ASN A 459 -4.94 4.26 -23.33
CA ASN A 459 -6.34 3.99 -23.01
C ASN A 459 -6.64 2.48 -22.98
N GLN A 460 -6.16 1.73 -23.98
CA GLN A 460 -6.36 0.28 -24.05
C GLN A 460 -5.63 -0.47 -22.92
N LYS A 461 -4.40 -0.09 -22.63
CA LYS A 461 -3.55 -0.81 -21.66
C LYS A 461 -3.88 -0.49 -20.21
N PHE A 462 -4.14 0.78 -19.89
CA PHE A 462 -4.30 1.25 -18.53
C PHE A 462 -5.73 1.68 -18.19
N GLY A 463 -6.62 1.78 -19.18
CA GLY A 463 -8.00 2.26 -18.97
C GLY A 463 -8.08 3.71 -18.50
N VAL A 464 -6.99 4.48 -18.59
CA VAL A 464 -6.95 5.88 -18.20
C VAL A 464 -7.66 6.78 -19.20
N LYS A 465 -8.19 7.91 -18.72
CA LYS A 465 -8.67 8.96 -19.59
C LYS A 465 -7.51 9.57 -20.38
N VAL A 466 -7.65 9.69 -21.71
CA VAL A 466 -6.66 10.33 -22.58
C VAL A 466 -7.28 11.45 -23.37
N GLU A 467 -6.73 12.64 -23.25
CA GLU A 467 -7.10 13.81 -24.07
C GLU A 467 -6.05 13.98 -25.18
N LEU A 468 -6.43 13.60 -26.38
CA LEU A 468 -5.59 13.71 -27.58
C LEU A 468 -5.85 15.02 -28.31
N VAL A 469 -4.79 15.77 -28.61
CA VAL A 469 -4.86 17.02 -29.36
C VAL A 469 -3.85 17.02 -30.51
N HIS A 470 -4.32 17.09 -31.74
CA HIS A 470 -3.50 17.37 -32.91
C HIS A 470 -3.56 18.85 -33.22
N ARG A 471 -2.63 19.61 -32.62
CA ARG A 471 -2.68 21.07 -32.61
C ARG A 471 -2.76 21.71 -33.99
N GLU A 472 -1.99 21.18 -34.94
CA GLU A 472 -1.90 21.78 -36.28
C GLU A 472 -3.06 21.38 -37.21
N GLN A 473 -3.81 20.35 -36.87
CA GLN A 473 -5.00 19.87 -37.54
C GLN A 473 -6.30 20.39 -36.92
N ASN A 474 -6.23 21.03 -35.74
CA ASN A 474 -7.38 21.41 -34.92
C ASN A 474 -8.31 20.20 -34.63
N ILE A 475 -7.71 19.04 -34.33
CA ILE A 475 -8.42 17.83 -33.94
C ILE A 475 -8.22 17.61 -32.45
N GLU A 476 -9.34 17.45 -31.73
CA GLU A 476 -9.36 17.07 -30.33
C GLU A 476 -10.22 15.80 -30.17
N HIS A 477 -9.72 14.83 -29.44
CA HIS A 477 -10.45 13.61 -29.15
C HIS A 477 -10.22 13.19 -27.71
N THR A 478 -11.25 12.73 -27.03
CA THR A 478 -11.15 12.19 -25.67
C THR A 478 -11.48 10.72 -25.67
N PHE A 479 -10.53 9.91 -25.22
CA PHE A 479 -10.76 8.52 -24.87
C PHE A 479 -11.17 8.49 -23.40
N GLU A 480 -12.43 8.14 -23.15
CA GLU A 480 -12.92 8.06 -21.78
C GLU A 480 -12.26 6.91 -21.02
N ALA A 481 -12.16 7.04 -19.71
CA ALA A 481 -11.66 5.95 -18.88
C ALA A 481 -12.61 4.77 -18.88
N THR A 482 -12.06 3.56 -18.90
CA THR A 482 -12.81 2.30 -18.92
C THR A 482 -12.83 1.59 -17.58
N ILE A 483 -12.30 2.23 -16.49
CA ILE A 483 -12.21 1.69 -15.14
C ILE A 483 -13.09 2.51 -14.19
#